data_0273e1118e75646d40e18ca51ab9d99a
#
_entry.id   0273e1118e75646d40e18ca51ab9d99a
#
_cell.length_a   1.000
_cell.length_b   1.000
_cell.length_c   1.000
_cell.angle_alpha   90.00
_cell.angle_beta   90.00
_cell.angle_gamma   90.00
#
_symmetry.space_group_name_H-M   'P 1'
#
loop_
_entity.id
_entity.type
_entity.pdbx_description
1 polymer ?
#
loop_
_entity_poly.entity_id
_entity_poly.type
_entity_poly.pdbx_seq_one_letter_code
_entity_poly.pdbx_strand_id
1 'polypeptide(L)'
;MKLLIAYATTEGQTRKISQTVADQLVELGHQVELLDTARKRRDVHVDDFDAFIVAASVHQDRHQNEIEVFVAASLDVLKAKPGLFMSVSLAAAFEEKTADATAYISDFTDRTGWTPDQSLAVAGAVRSEEYDYFQQQILEHIILKDKDELRSDEPQEFTDWAGLANSVKEFLEPLDSK
;
A
#
# COMPACT_ATOMS: atom_id res chain seq x y z
N MET A 1 -18.01 11.07 3.77
CA MET A 1 -16.81 11.80 3.25
C MET A 1 -16.50 11.36 1.83
N LYS A 2 -15.73 12.17 1.10
CA LYS A 2 -15.19 11.84 -0.22
C LYS A 2 -13.69 11.52 -0.09
N LEU A 3 -13.27 10.30 -0.37
CA LEU A 3 -11.88 9.84 -0.23
C LEU A 3 -11.24 9.59 -1.60
N LEU A 4 -9.96 9.92 -1.71
CA LEU A 4 -9.12 9.52 -2.85
C LEU A 4 -8.17 8.40 -2.40
N ILE A 5 -8.18 7.28 -3.12
CA ILE A 5 -7.16 6.25 -3.00
C ILE A 5 -6.25 6.36 -4.22
N ALA A 6 -5.06 6.94 -4.02
CA ALA A 6 -4.02 6.98 -5.05
C ALA A 6 -3.09 5.80 -4.87
N TYR A 7 -2.84 5.03 -5.94
CA TYR A 7 -1.99 3.86 -5.84
C TYR A 7 -1.03 3.70 -7.03
N ALA A 8 0.10 3.04 -6.75
CA ALA A 8 1.01 2.52 -7.75
C ALA A 8 1.26 1.03 -7.51
N THR A 9 1.37 0.26 -8.57
CA THR A 9 1.55 -1.19 -8.52
C THR A 9 2.38 -1.68 -9.69
N THR A 10 3.30 -2.60 -9.44
CA THR A 10 4.05 -3.30 -10.50
C THR A 10 3.30 -4.56 -10.93
N GLU A 11 2.90 -5.41 -9.98
CA GLU A 11 2.35 -6.74 -10.24
C GLU A 11 0.83 -6.83 -10.01
N GLY A 12 0.20 -5.77 -9.56
CA GLY A 12 -1.26 -5.69 -9.39
C GLY A 12 -1.77 -5.99 -7.98
N GLN A 13 -0.93 -6.43 -7.02
CA GLN A 13 -1.40 -6.69 -5.66
C GLN A 13 -1.84 -5.41 -4.94
N THR A 14 -1.10 -4.30 -5.09
CA THR A 14 -1.50 -3.01 -4.52
C THR A 14 -2.83 -2.53 -5.10
N ARG A 15 -3.10 -2.79 -6.39
CA ARG A 15 -4.41 -2.50 -6.99
C ARG A 15 -5.52 -3.31 -6.34
N LYS A 16 -5.31 -4.62 -6.11
CA LYS A 16 -6.28 -5.49 -5.42
C LYS A 16 -6.55 -4.98 -4.01
N ILE A 17 -5.49 -4.64 -3.25
CA ILE A 17 -5.59 -4.05 -1.91
C ILE A 17 -6.39 -2.74 -1.96
N SER A 18 -6.05 -1.83 -2.87
CA SER A 18 -6.72 -0.53 -3.01
C SER A 18 -8.19 -0.68 -3.39
N GLN A 19 -8.53 -1.65 -4.25
CA GLN A 19 -9.91 -1.93 -4.61
C GLN A 19 -10.71 -2.50 -3.42
N THR A 20 -10.14 -3.44 -2.69
CA THR A 20 -10.79 -4.02 -1.50
C THR A 20 -11.06 -2.96 -0.43
N VAL A 21 -10.09 -2.06 -0.21
CA VAL A 21 -10.27 -0.91 0.70
C VAL A 21 -11.35 0.04 0.18
N ALA A 22 -11.38 0.32 -1.13
CA ALA A 22 -12.41 1.16 -1.72
C ALA A 22 -13.82 0.57 -1.53
N ASP A 23 -13.96 -0.73 -1.77
CA ASP A 23 -15.24 -1.44 -1.61
C ASP A 23 -15.71 -1.38 -0.14
N GLN A 24 -14.81 -1.61 0.82
CA GLN A 24 -15.09 -1.45 2.26
C GLN A 24 -15.55 -0.03 2.61
N LEU A 25 -14.88 1.00 2.10
CA LEU A 25 -15.22 2.39 2.35
C LEU A 25 -16.60 2.75 1.78
N VAL A 26 -16.93 2.23 0.59
CA VAL A 26 -18.25 2.39 -0.03
C VAL A 26 -19.34 1.71 0.80
N GLU A 27 -19.08 0.49 1.31
CA GLU A 27 -20.00 -0.20 2.22
C GLU A 27 -20.25 0.58 3.53
N LEU A 28 -19.24 1.33 4.00
CA LEU A 28 -19.35 2.24 5.14
C LEU A 28 -20.05 3.59 4.81
N GLY A 29 -20.48 3.79 3.56
CA GLY A 29 -21.25 4.96 3.12
C GLY A 29 -20.40 6.14 2.64
N HIS A 30 -19.12 5.95 2.38
CA HIS A 30 -18.24 6.98 1.83
C HIS A 30 -18.27 7.00 0.29
N GLN A 31 -17.91 8.14 -0.30
CA GLN A 31 -17.63 8.25 -1.74
C GLN A 31 -16.12 8.03 -1.95
N VAL A 32 -15.76 7.13 -2.85
CA VAL A 32 -14.36 6.77 -3.09
C VAL A 32 -14.01 6.90 -4.55
N GLU A 33 -12.87 7.51 -4.83
CA GLU A 33 -12.26 7.55 -6.15
C GLU A 33 -10.90 6.83 -6.11
N LEU A 34 -10.68 5.93 -7.08
CA LEU A 34 -9.42 5.21 -7.26
C LEU A 34 -8.59 5.86 -8.36
N LEU A 35 -7.35 6.22 -8.04
CA LEU A 35 -6.38 6.79 -8.98
C LEU A 35 -5.17 5.88 -9.14
N ASP A 36 -5.03 5.25 -10.30
CA ASP A 36 -3.78 4.59 -10.71
C ASP A 36 -2.80 5.65 -11.21
N THR A 37 -1.74 5.93 -10.44
CA THR A 37 -0.80 7.02 -10.74
C THR A 37 0.12 6.71 -11.91
N ALA A 38 0.26 5.45 -12.32
CA ALA A 38 1.03 5.04 -13.49
C ALA A 38 0.26 5.25 -14.82
N ARG A 39 -1.06 5.45 -14.76
CA ARG A 39 -1.87 5.70 -15.96
C ARG A 39 -1.99 7.19 -16.26
N LYS A 40 -2.17 7.53 -17.56
CA LYS A 40 -2.43 8.92 -17.96
C LYS A 40 -3.60 9.48 -17.14
N ARG A 41 -3.34 10.60 -16.47
CA ARG A 41 -4.24 11.30 -15.56
C ARG A 41 -5.62 11.51 -16.17
N ARG A 42 -6.66 11.11 -15.45
CA ARG A 42 -7.91 11.87 -15.42
C ARG A 42 -7.62 13.16 -14.66
N ASP A 43 -8.31 14.25 -15.02
CA ASP A 43 -8.21 15.51 -14.25
C ASP A 43 -8.86 15.29 -12.86
N VAL A 44 -8.06 14.81 -11.90
CA VAL A 44 -8.47 14.63 -10.51
C VAL A 44 -8.09 15.90 -9.77
N HIS A 45 -9.08 16.62 -9.28
CA HIS A 45 -8.89 17.78 -8.43
C HIS A 45 -8.73 17.30 -6.97
N VAL A 46 -7.50 17.23 -6.50
CA VAL A 46 -7.18 16.68 -5.16
C VAL A 46 -7.82 17.52 -4.03
N ASP A 47 -8.11 18.79 -4.27
CA ASP A 47 -8.79 19.66 -3.31
C ASP A 47 -10.23 19.23 -2.98
N ASP A 48 -10.88 18.46 -3.88
CA ASP A 48 -12.27 18.02 -3.73
C ASP A 48 -12.46 16.86 -2.74
N PHE A 49 -11.38 16.29 -2.22
CA PHE A 49 -11.43 15.16 -1.30
C PHE A 49 -11.23 15.57 0.15
N ASP A 50 -11.91 14.86 1.06
CA ASP A 50 -11.86 15.10 2.50
C ASP A 50 -10.67 14.39 3.16
N ALA A 51 -10.28 13.22 2.64
CA ALA A 51 -9.18 12.40 3.16
C ALA A 51 -8.50 11.61 2.04
N PHE A 52 -7.29 11.13 2.31
CA PHE A 52 -6.44 10.44 1.34
C PHE A 52 -5.94 9.10 1.85
N ILE A 53 -5.94 8.11 0.97
CA ILE A 53 -5.20 6.87 1.14
C ILE A 53 -4.20 6.77 -0.01
N VAL A 54 -2.92 6.63 0.32
CA VAL A 54 -1.84 6.45 -0.65
C VAL A 54 -1.30 5.04 -0.49
N ALA A 55 -1.28 4.27 -1.57
CA ALA A 55 -0.81 2.88 -1.55
C ALA A 55 0.25 2.64 -2.62
N ALA A 56 1.37 2.04 -2.23
CA ALA A 56 2.44 1.75 -3.17
C ALA A 56 3.15 0.44 -2.84
N SER A 57 3.49 -0.36 -3.86
CA SER A 57 4.34 -1.51 -3.68
C SER A 57 5.81 -1.12 -3.61
N VAL A 58 6.57 -1.89 -2.85
CA VAL A 58 8.03 -1.80 -2.83
C VAL A 58 8.59 -2.75 -3.88
N HIS A 59 9.46 -2.25 -4.74
CA HIS A 59 10.24 -3.02 -5.69
C HIS A 59 11.68 -2.54 -5.68
N GLN A 60 12.64 -3.45 -5.54
CA GLN A 60 14.07 -3.10 -5.39
C GLN A 60 14.29 -2.05 -4.26
N ASP A 61 13.76 -2.34 -3.08
CA ASP A 61 13.85 -1.53 -1.87
C ASP A 61 13.26 -0.10 -1.97
N ARG A 62 12.44 0.16 -2.99
CA ARG A 62 11.85 1.48 -3.22
C ARG A 62 10.41 1.40 -3.71
N HIS A 63 9.60 2.38 -3.30
CA HIS A 63 8.27 2.60 -3.89
C HIS A 63 8.38 3.17 -5.31
N GLN A 64 7.34 2.97 -6.12
CA GLN A 64 7.32 3.46 -7.50
C GLN A 64 7.43 4.99 -7.56
N ASN A 65 8.16 5.47 -8.57
CA ASN A 65 8.37 6.90 -8.76
C ASN A 65 7.06 7.66 -9.05
N GLU A 66 6.08 7.01 -9.69
CA GLU A 66 4.79 7.60 -10.06
C GLU A 66 4.00 8.06 -8.83
N ILE A 67 4.05 7.28 -7.75
CA ILE A 67 3.38 7.68 -6.49
C ILE A 67 4.15 8.78 -5.76
N GLU A 68 5.49 8.78 -5.80
CA GLU A 68 6.30 9.86 -5.25
C GLU A 68 6.02 11.19 -5.97
N VAL A 69 5.90 11.15 -7.31
CA VAL A 69 5.54 12.32 -8.13
C VAL A 69 4.13 12.82 -7.80
N PHE A 70 3.16 11.91 -7.63
CA PHE A 70 1.80 12.28 -7.21
C PHE A 70 1.82 12.98 -5.86
N VAL A 71 2.49 12.41 -4.86
CA VAL A 71 2.58 12.99 -3.51
C VAL A 71 3.26 14.35 -3.55
N ALA A 72 4.38 14.48 -4.27
CA ALA A 72 5.08 15.76 -4.40
C ALA A 72 4.21 16.85 -5.07
N ALA A 73 3.45 16.49 -6.10
CA ALA A 73 2.55 17.41 -6.80
C ALA A 73 1.32 17.83 -5.98
N SER A 74 0.94 17.05 -4.97
CA SER A 74 -0.25 17.24 -4.14
C SER A 74 0.10 17.55 -2.67
N LEU A 75 1.36 17.82 -2.36
CA LEU A 75 1.90 17.82 -1.01
C LEU A 75 1.17 18.75 -0.04
N ASP A 76 0.86 19.97 -0.47
CA ASP A 76 0.20 20.95 0.38
C ASP A 76 -1.21 20.50 0.79
N VAL A 77 -1.94 19.89 -0.15
CA VAL A 77 -3.28 19.35 0.11
C VAL A 77 -3.22 18.11 1.01
N LEU A 78 -2.26 17.21 0.73
CA LEU A 78 -2.06 16.00 1.54
C LEU A 78 -1.64 16.32 2.97
N LYS A 79 -0.87 17.38 3.20
CA LYS A 79 -0.50 17.85 4.54
C LYS A 79 -1.65 18.51 5.31
N ALA A 80 -2.63 19.05 4.61
CA ALA A 80 -3.75 19.78 5.20
C ALA A 80 -4.93 18.87 5.57
N LYS A 81 -4.96 17.62 5.12
CA LYS A 81 -6.09 16.71 5.24
C LYS A 81 -5.65 15.35 5.79
N PRO A 82 -6.56 14.60 6.43
CA PRO A 82 -6.25 13.27 6.94
C PRO A 82 -5.69 12.32 5.87
N GLY A 83 -4.63 11.61 6.24
CA GLY A 83 -3.93 10.74 5.32
C GLY A 83 -3.51 9.40 5.91
N LEU A 84 -3.71 8.32 5.16
CA LEU A 84 -3.22 6.98 5.44
C LEU A 84 -2.25 6.56 4.35
N PHE A 85 -1.06 6.07 4.73
CA PHE A 85 -0.11 5.45 3.81
C PHE A 85 -0.07 3.94 3.97
N MET A 86 -0.22 3.19 2.88
CA MET A 86 -0.10 1.74 2.81
C MET A 86 1.14 1.36 2.00
N SER A 87 2.21 0.95 2.68
CA SER A 87 3.42 0.42 2.07
C SER A 87 3.25 -1.09 1.86
N VAL A 88 3.12 -1.51 0.61
CA VAL A 88 2.90 -2.91 0.26
C VAL A 88 4.24 -3.56 -0.08
N SER A 89 4.65 -4.54 0.71
CA SER A 89 5.91 -5.24 0.49
C SER A 89 5.84 -6.70 0.89
N LEU A 90 6.73 -7.52 0.35
CA LEU A 90 6.89 -8.89 0.83
C LEU A 90 7.51 -8.92 2.24
N ALA A 91 8.37 -7.97 2.58
CA ALA A 91 8.97 -7.85 3.90
C ALA A 91 7.92 -7.78 5.02
N ALA A 92 6.78 -7.16 4.76
CA ALA A 92 5.69 -7.05 5.73
C ALA A 92 4.99 -8.39 6.05
N ALA A 93 5.27 -9.46 5.29
CA ALA A 93 4.74 -10.80 5.56
C ALA A 93 5.54 -11.57 6.62
N PHE A 94 6.76 -11.11 6.96
CA PHE A 94 7.69 -11.84 7.81
C PHE A 94 8.10 -11.02 9.03
N GLU A 95 7.96 -11.61 10.23
CA GLU A 95 8.29 -10.95 11.50
C GLU A 95 9.76 -10.49 11.55
N GLU A 96 10.68 -11.32 11.06
CA GLU A 96 12.11 -11.02 10.98
C GLU A 96 12.48 -9.89 10.00
N LYS A 97 11.56 -9.48 9.13
CA LYS A 97 11.69 -8.39 8.15
C LYS A 97 10.91 -7.13 8.51
N THR A 98 10.34 -7.06 9.71
CA THR A 98 9.58 -5.89 10.18
C THR A 98 10.40 -4.60 10.14
N ALA A 99 11.71 -4.68 10.43
CA ALA A 99 12.61 -3.53 10.35
C ALA A 99 12.73 -3.00 8.91
N ASP A 100 12.84 -3.90 7.90
CA ASP A 100 12.90 -3.52 6.49
C ASP A 100 11.58 -2.88 6.05
N ALA A 101 10.43 -3.49 6.41
CA ALA A 101 9.12 -2.96 6.09
C ALA A 101 8.89 -1.55 6.69
N THR A 102 9.39 -1.31 7.92
CA THR A 102 9.34 0.00 8.57
C THR A 102 10.27 1.00 7.89
N ALA A 103 11.46 0.57 7.50
CA ALA A 103 12.43 1.42 6.80
C ALA A 103 11.86 1.93 5.46
N TYR A 104 11.15 1.09 4.70
CA TYR A 104 10.50 1.52 3.45
C TYR A 104 9.50 2.67 3.67
N ILE A 105 8.73 2.63 4.76
CA ILE A 105 7.81 3.72 5.13
C ILE A 105 8.59 4.99 5.46
N SER A 106 9.62 4.90 6.30
CA SER A 106 10.46 6.03 6.69
C SER A 106 11.11 6.67 5.47
N ASP A 107 11.73 5.88 4.61
CA ASP A 107 12.37 6.34 3.39
C ASP A 107 11.40 7.04 2.43
N PHE A 108 10.16 6.56 2.32
CA PHE A 108 9.14 7.21 1.51
C PHE A 108 8.74 8.57 2.09
N THR A 109 8.49 8.65 3.39
CA THR A 109 8.11 9.91 4.06
C THR A 109 9.24 10.94 3.98
N ASP A 110 10.49 10.51 4.14
CA ASP A 110 11.67 11.38 4.03
C ASP A 110 11.84 11.93 2.61
N ARG A 111 11.68 11.09 1.58
CA ARG A 111 11.82 11.51 0.19
C ARG A 111 10.71 12.42 -0.28
N THR A 112 9.48 12.15 0.14
CA THR A 112 8.31 12.94 -0.30
C THR A 112 8.04 14.17 0.55
N GLY A 113 8.53 14.19 1.79
CA GLY A 113 8.22 15.20 2.78
C GLY A 113 6.77 15.19 3.25
N TRP A 114 6.01 14.10 2.96
CA TRP A 114 4.66 13.89 3.43
C TRP A 114 4.65 12.94 4.62
N THR A 115 4.12 13.40 5.74
CA THR A 115 3.90 12.58 6.94
C THR A 115 2.41 12.36 7.09
N PRO A 116 1.89 11.16 6.74
CA PRO A 116 0.48 10.80 6.94
C PRO A 116 0.15 10.66 8.43
N ASP A 117 -1.14 10.73 8.77
CA ASP A 117 -1.61 10.51 10.15
C ASP A 117 -1.40 9.06 10.59
N GLN A 118 -1.49 8.13 9.64
CA GLN A 118 -1.25 6.70 9.86
C GLN A 118 -0.47 6.08 8.71
N SER A 119 0.42 5.14 9.04
CA SER A 119 1.14 4.33 8.06
C SER A 119 1.01 2.85 8.38
N LEU A 120 0.79 2.04 7.35
CA LEU A 120 0.65 0.60 7.45
C LEU A 120 1.68 -0.10 6.57
N ALA A 121 2.39 -1.07 7.15
CA ALA A 121 3.11 -2.07 6.38
C ALA A 121 2.13 -3.20 6.04
N VAL A 122 1.85 -3.39 4.75
CA VAL A 122 0.88 -4.36 4.25
C VAL A 122 1.62 -5.47 3.51
N ALA A 123 1.37 -6.72 3.89
CA ALA A 123 1.95 -7.86 3.19
C ALA A 123 1.38 -7.97 1.77
N GLY A 124 2.28 -8.13 0.81
CA GLY A 124 1.94 -8.25 -0.61
C GLY A 124 1.67 -9.67 -1.06
N ALA A 125 2.01 -9.96 -2.32
CA ALA A 125 1.94 -11.28 -2.92
C ALA A 125 3.18 -11.53 -3.79
N VAL A 126 3.52 -12.80 -4.00
CA VAL A 126 4.54 -13.26 -4.95
C VAL A 126 3.84 -13.89 -6.14
N ARG A 127 4.22 -13.48 -7.35
CA ARG A 127 3.77 -14.10 -8.60
C ARG A 127 4.91 -14.82 -9.27
N SER A 128 4.65 -16.02 -9.78
CA SER A 128 5.64 -16.95 -10.33
C SER A 128 6.51 -16.42 -11.47
N GLU A 129 6.09 -15.38 -12.17
CA GLU A 129 6.80 -14.82 -13.32
C GLU A 129 8.04 -13.96 -12.94
N GLU A 130 8.20 -13.61 -11.66
CA GLU A 130 9.32 -12.78 -11.15
C GLU A 130 10.22 -13.54 -10.15
N TYR A 131 10.21 -14.87 -10.19
CA TYR A 131 10.85 -15.75 -9.22
C TYR A 131 12.36 -15.53 -9.05
N ASP A 132 13.09 -15.02 -10.03
CA ASP A 132 14.56 -14.95 -9.99
C ASP A 132 15.10 -14.01 -8.89
N TYR A 133 14.44 -12.90 -8.59
CA TYR A 133 14.87 -11.95 -7.55
C TYR A 133 14.33 -12.34 -6.16
N PHE A 134 13.07 -12.74 -6.10
CA PHE A 134 12.43 -13.14 -4.84
C PHE A 134 12.84 -14.54 -4.36
N GLN A 135 13.23 -15.44 -5.27
CA GLN A 135 13.73 -16.77 -4.90
C GLN A 135 14.93 -16.70 -3.96
N GLN A 136 15.86 -15.77 -4.15
CA GLN A 136 17.00 -15.65 -3.24
C GLN A 136 16.57 -15.16 -1.86
N GLN A 137 15.69 -14.19 -1.75
CA GLN A 137 15.24 -13.66 -0.46
C GLN A 137 14.27 -14.61 0.28
N ILE A 138 13.36 -15.25 -0.44
CA ILE A 138 12.41 -16.21 0.14
C ILE A 138 13.13 -17.54 0.45
N LEU A 139 14.01 -18.03 -0.42
CA LEU A 139 14.77 -19.24 -0.22
C LEU A 139 15.71 -19.15 1.00
N GLU A 140 16.35 -18.01 1.23
CA GLU A 140 17.21 -17.84 2.42
C GLU A 140 16.41 -17.85 3.73
N HIS A 141 15.14 -17.42 3.73
CA HIS A 141 14.32 -17.29 4.94
C HIS A 141 13.30 -18.42 5.16
N ILE A 142 12.82 -19.06 4.10
CA ILE A 142 11.77 -20.11 4.18
C ILE A 142 12.37 -21.52 4.11
N ILE A 143 13.51 -21.72 3.45
CA ILE A 143 14.23 -23.02 3.46
C ILE A 143 14.66 -23.43 4.88
N LEU A 144 14.79 -22.47 5.80
CA LEU A 144 15.09 -22.76 7.20
C LEU A 144 13.86 -23.18 8.02
N LYS A 145 12.62 -22.98 7.54
CA LYS A 145 11.40 -23.29 8.33
C LYS A 145 10.51 -24.39 7.78
N ASP A 146 10.30 -24.56 6.46
CA ASP A 146 9.50 -25.69 5.94
C ASP A 146 9.73 -25.89 4.41
N LYS A 147 10.27 -27.05 4.06
CA LYS A 147 10.78 -27.34 2.71
C LYS A 147 9.74 -27.66 1.64
N ASP A 148 8.48 -27.86 1.95
CA ASP A 148 7.52 -28.48 1.03
C ASP A 148 6.42 -27.58 0.45
N GLU A 149 6.15 -26.40 1.01
CA GLU A 149 4.98 -25.58 0.60
C GLU A 149 5.27 -24.55 -0.51
N LEU A 150 6.53 -24.28 -0.85
CA LEU A 150 6.90 -23.24 -1.82
C LEU A 150 7.12 -23.72 -3.26
N ARG A 151 6.76 -24.94 -3.59
CA ARG A 151 6.86 -25.51 -4.93
C ARG A 151 5.59 -25.38 -5.78
N SER A 152 4.67 -24.47 -5.43
CA SER A 152 3.50 -24.23 -6.28
C SER A 152 3.83 -23.15 -7.30
N ASP A 153 3.59 -23.42 -8.58
CA ASP A 153 3.58 -22.43 -9.67
C ASP A 153 2.41 -21.41 -9.52
N GLU A 154 1.72 -21.44 -8.39
CA GLU A 154 0.58 -20.55 -8.09
C GLU A 154 1.03 -19.29 -7.33
N PRO A 155 0.44 -18.13 -7.62
CA PRO A 155 0.71 -16.90 -6.88
C PRO A 155 0.41 -17.08 -5.39
N GLN A 156 1.37 -16.74 -4.52
CA GLN A 156 1.18 -16.78 -3.07
C GLN A 156 0.85 -15.38 -2.55
N GLU A 157 -0.29 -15.26 -1.87
CA GLU A 157 -0.77 -14.03 -1.27
C GLU A 157 -0.63 -14.07 0.25
N PHE A 158 0.03 -13.05 0.81
CA PHE A 158 0.30 -12.93 2.25
C PHE A 158 -0.53 -11.84 2.93
N THR A 159 -1.40 -11.16 2.21
CA THR A 159 -2.18 -10.03 2.74
C THR A 159 -3.14 -10.48 3.84
N ASP A 160 -2.98 -9.92 5.05
CA ASP A 160 -3.95 -10.05 6.14
C ASP A 160 -5.14 -9.10 5.88
N TRP A 161 -6.15 -9.63 5.23
CA TRP A 161 -7.35 -8.87 4.86
C TRP A 161 -8.14 -8.38 6.07
N ALA A 162 -8.19 -9.17 7.16
CA ALA A 162 -8.92 -8.80 8.38
C ALA A 162 -8.19 -7.68 9.14
N GLY A 163 -6.87 -7.80 9.29
CA GLY A 163 -6.04 -6.77 9.89
C GLY A 163 -6.08 -5.47 9.10
N LEU A 164 -5.99 -5.54 7.77
CA LEU A 164 -6.13 -4.38 6.88
C LEU A 164 -7.48 -3.69 7.05
N ALA A 165 -8.57 -4.46 7.03
CA ALA A 165 -9.92 -3.92 7.20
C ALA A 165 -10.11 -3.21 8.56
N ASN A 166 -9.54 -3.76 9.63
CA ASN A 166 -9.56 -3.14 10.95
C ASN A 166 -8.75 -1.83 10.99
N SER A 167 -7.54 -1.84 10.43
CA SER A 167 -6.69 -0.64 10.39
C SER A 167 -7.33 0.51 9.59
N VAL A 168 -8.04 0.19 8.50
CA VAL A 168 -8.79 1.20 7.74
C VAL A 168 -9.94 1.78 8.57
N LYS A 169 -10.66 0.96 9.36
CA LYS A 169 -11.70 1.45 10.29
C LYS A 169 -11.12 2.36 11.37
N GLU A 170 -9.99 1.97 11.98
CA GLU A 170 -9.30 2.77 12.98
C GLU A 170 -8.87 4.14 12.43
N PHE A 171 -8.46 4.21 11.16
CA PHE A 171 -8.16 5.47 10.48
C PHE A 171 -9.40 6.35 10.32
N LEU A 172 -10.59 5.75 10.06
CA LEU A 172 -11.82 6.49 9.84
C LEU A 172 -12.51 6.96 11.12
N GLU A 173 -12.41 6.21 12.23
CA GLU A 173 -13.12 6.50 13.48
C GLU A 173 -13.04 7.97 13.95
N PRO A 174 -11.85 8.61 13.98
CA PRO A 174 -11.75 10.02 14.38
C PRO A 174 -12.31 11.00 13.34
N LEU A 175 -12.47 10.56 12.08
CA LEU A 175 -12.95 11.39 10.97
C LEU A 175 -14.47 11.39 10.90
N ASP A 176 -15.12 10.27 11.19
CA ASP A 176 -16.58 10.11 11.19
C ASP A 176 -17.25 10.74 12.43
N SER A 177 -16.43 11.04 13.46
CA SER A 177 -16.91 11.63 14.72
C SER A 177 -16.96 13.17 14.71
N LYS A 178 -16.58 13.81 13.59
CA LYS A 178 -16.58 15.27 13.41
C LYS A 178 -17.74 15.72 12.58
#